data_fc4e8c749e073d405d0df16bb43d44c0
#
_entry.id   fc4e8c749e073d405d0df16bb43d44c0
#
_cell.length_a   1.000
_cell.length_b   1.000
_cell.length_c   1.000
_cell.angle_alpha   90.00
_cell.angle_beta   90.00
_cell.angle_gamma   90.00
#
_symmetry.space_group_name_H-M   'P 1'
#
loop_
_entity.id
_entity.type
_entity.pdbx_description
1 polymer ?
#
loop_
_entity_poly.entity_id
_entity_poly.type
_entity_poly.pdbx_seq_one_letter_code
_entity_poly.pdbx_strand_id
1 'polypeptide(L)'
;FTAETFVWITFFSIMILLFFIDLQSFYLPDMLNYALISFGLFFSYFGLTGIDFITSILGGIFGFLSFFLVNFMYRLWRKRDGFGGGDIKLLAGLGSWFGVMSLMPIIIISSVLAIFFTGIMLVLGNKYKMTSMLPFGPFLVLSALIVYANLYLYSLPMMRFFYVL
;
A
#
# COMPACT_ATOMS: atom_id res chain seq x y z
N PHE A 1 21.60 -0.77 -16.82
CA PHE A 1 20.76 -0.71 -15.62
C PHE A 1 21.01 0.63 -14.95
N THR A 2 19.99 1.47 -14.86
CA THR A 2 20.05 2.75 -14.14
C THR A 2 19.82 2.51 -12.65
N ALA A 3 20.28 3.41 -11.79
CA ALA A 3 20.02 3.34 -10.35
C ALA A 3 18.50 3.27 -10.04
N GLU A 4 17.70 3.98 -10.80
CA GLU A 4 16.23 3.96 -10.70
C GLU A 4 15.65 2.56 -10.96
N THR A 5 16.18 1.82 -11.93
CA THR A 5 15.74 0.45 -12.21
C THR A 5 15.97 -0.46 -11.00
N PHE A 6 17.10 -0.32 -10.31
CA PHE A 6 17.41 -1.09 -9.11
C PHE A 6 16.43 -0.76 -7.97
N VAL A 7 16.11 0.52 -7.79
CA VAL A 7 15.14 1.00 -6.79
C VAL A 7 13.77 0.33 -6.98
N TRP A 8 13.25 0.38 -8.20
CA TRP A 8 11.94 -0.20 -8.49
C TRP A 8 11.92 -1.72 -8.45
N ILE A 9 13.01 -2.40 -8.85
CA ILE A 9 13.14 -3.86 -8.68
C ILE A 9 13.06 -4.22 -7.19
N THR A 10 13.74 -3.47 -6.31
CA THR A 10 13.68 -3.69 -4.86
C THR A 10 12.26 -3.52 -4.34
N PHE A 11 11.56 -2.44 -4.73
CA PHE A 11 10.17 -2.20 -4.37
C PHE A 11 9.26 -3.36 -4.78
N PHE A 12 9.26 -3.72 -6.07
CA PHE A 12 8.38 -4.77 -6.58
C PHE A 12 8.69 -6.14 -5.97
N SER A 13 9.96 -6.44 -5.69
CA SER A 13 10.33 -7.70 -5.04
C SER A 13 9.71 -7.80 -3.64
N ILE A 14 9.79 -6.74 -2.84
CA ILE A 14 9.17 -6.72 -1.51
C ILE A 14 7.65 -6.80 -1.62
N MET A 15 7.03 -6.07 -2.55
CA MET A 15 5.59 -6.08 -2.77
C MET A 15 5.06 -7.47 -3.16
N ILE A 16 5.76 -8.17 -4.06
CA ILE A 16 5.41 -9.53 -4.48
C ILE A 16 5.48 -10.49 -3.28
N LEU A 17 6.54 -10.40 -2.49
CA LEU A 17 6.68 -11.25 -1.30
C LEU A 17 5.55 -11.00 -0.29
N LEU A 18 5.26 -9.73 0.05
CA LEU A 18 4.18 -9.36 0.96
C LEU A 18 2.82 -9.82 0.43
N PHE A 19 2.56 -9.67 -0.87
CA PHE A 19 1.33 -10.12 -1.51
C PHE A 19 1.10 -11.63 -1.33
N PHE A 20 2.08 -12.45 -1.68
CA PHE A 20 1.94 -13.91 -1.60
C PHE A 20 1.91 -14.42 -0.17
N ILE A 21 2.71 -13.86 0.73
CA ILE A 21 2.71 -14.26 2.13
C ILE A 21 1.36 -13.96 2.78
N ASP A 22 0.79 -12.77 2.55
CA ASP A 22 -0.50 -12.41 3.14
C ASP A 22 -1.66 -13.26 2.57
N LEU A 23 -1.64 -13.58 1.27
CA LEU A 23 -2.61 -14.50 0.68
C LEU A 23 -2.58 -15.91 1.30
N GLN A 24 -1.41 -16.39 1.72
CA GLN A 24 -1.25 -17.75 2.24
C GLN A 24 -1.42 -17.83 3.75
N SER A 25 -0.90 -16.85 4.48
CA SER A 25 -0.79 -16.91 5.94
C SER A 25 -1.64 -15.89 6.68
N PHE A 26 -2.28 -14.94 5.99
CA PHE A 26 -2.98 -13.81 6.59
C PHE A 26 -2.09 -13.01 7.57
N TYR A 27 -0.80 -13.02 7.29
CA TYR A 27 0.22 -12.38 8.12
C TYR A 27 1.26 -11.67 7.26
N LEU A 28 1.51 -10.41 7.61
CA LEU A 28 2.53 -9.59 6.97
C LEU A 28 3.79 -9.55 7.86
N PRO A 29 4.91 -10.15 7.43
CA PRO A 29 6.13 -10.17 8.23
C PRO A 29 6.65 -8.76 8.52
N ASP A 30 6.90 -8.48 9.78
CA ASP A 30 7.40 -7.19 10.24
C ASP A 30 8.72 -6.80 9.57
N MET A 31 9.59 -7.80 9.35
CA MET A 31 10.90 -7.58 8.70
C MET A 31 10.75 -7.00 7.29
N LEU A 32 9.80 -7.50 6.49
CA LEU A 32 9.55 -6.99 5.14
C LEU A 32 8.91 -5.60 5.17
N ASN A 33 7.99 -5.36 6.11
CA ASN A 33 7.39 -4.03 6.28
C ASN A 33 8.44 -2.99 6.69
N TYR A 34 9.31 -3.32 7.65
CA TYR A 34 10.39 -2.42 8.04
C TYR A 34 11.42 -2.23 6.93
N ALA A 35 11.74 -3.28 6.16
CA ALA A 35 12.59 -3.14 4.98
C ALA A 35 11.96 -2.20 3.95
N LEU A 36 10.65 -2.32 3.69
CA LEU A 36 9.92 -1.43 2.78
C LEU A 36 10.03 0.02 3.23
N ILE A 37 9.76 0.32 4.51
CA ILE A 37 9.88 1.67 5.07
C ILE A 37 11.31 2.20 4.93
N SER A 38 12.29 1.40 5.36
CA SER A 38 13.70 1.80 5.37
C SER A 38 14.23 2.08 3.96
N PHE A 39 13.92 1.22 2.99
CA PHE A 39 14.33 1.45 1.60
C PHE A 39 13.61 2.65 0.98
N GLY A 40 12.32 2.88 1.29
CA GLY A 40 11.60 4.06 0.82
C GLY A 40 12.28 5.35 1.30
N LEU A 41 12.60 5.45 2.58
CA LEU A 41 13.32 6.58 3.16
C LEU A 41 14.74 6.73 2.60
N PHE A 42 15.46 5.60 2.50
CA PHE A 42 16.84 5.60 1.99
C PHE A 42 16.91 6.09 0.54
N PHE A 43 16.10 5.52 -0.36
CA PHE A 43 16.12 5.91 -1.76
C PHE A 43 15.58 7.33 -1.99
N SER A 44 14.62 7.78 -1.16
CA SER A 44 14.13 9.16 -1.21
C SER A 44 15.21 10.16 -0.76
N TYR A 45 16.03 9.81 0.22
CA TYR A 45 17.17 10.65 0.65
C TYR A 45 18.17 10.89 -0.49
N PHE A 46 18.38 9.90 -1.36
CA PHE A 46 19.22 10.05 -2.55
C PHE A 46 18.48 10.58 -3.79
N GLY A 47 17.20 10.97 -3.66
CA GLY A 47 16.39 11.50 -4.76
C GLY A 47 16.03 10.48 -5.84
N LEU A 48 16.10 9.18 -5.54
CA LEU A 48 15.90 8.08 -6.50
C LEU A 48 14.44 7.61 -6.62
N THR A 49 13.55 8.05 -5.73
CA THR A 49 12.12 7.69 -5.75
C THR A 49 11.24 8.71 -6.48
N GLY A 50 11.80 9.88 -6.80
CA GLY A 50 11.04 10.99 -7.42
C GLY A 50 10.25 11.83 -6.43
N ILE A 51 10.32 11.56 -5.12
CA ILE A 51 9.73 12.39 -4.06
C ILE A 51 10.81 12.91 -3.11
N ASP A 52 10.55 14.06 -2.50
CA ASP A 52 11.45 14.63 -1.49
C ASP A 52 11.52 13.79 -0.23
N PHE A 53 12.67 13.80 0.44
CA PHE A 53 12.89 13.07 1.69
C PHE A 53 11.89 13.43 2.78
N ILE A 54 11.55 14.73 2.93
CA ILE A 54 10.55 15.18 3.90
C ILE A 54 9.17 14.61 3.55
N THR A 55 8.80 14.62 2.28
CA THR A 55 7.54 14.04 1.80
C THR A 55 7.48 12.53 2.05
N SER A 56 8.60 11.84 1.92
CA SER A 56 8.73 10.41 2.24
C SER A 56 8.52 10.14 3.74
N ILE A 57 9.16 10.92 4.62
CA ILE A 57 8.99 10.79 6.08
C ILE A 57 7.53 11.06 6.46
N LEU A 58 6.96 12.16 5.97
CA LEU A 58 5.57 12.51 6.26
C LEU A 58 4.61 11.44 5.72
N GLY A 59 4.87 10.90 4.53
CA GLY A 59 4.12 9.78 3.96
C GLY A 59 4.13 8.56 4.87
N GLY A 60 5.29 8.16 5.38
CA GLY A 60 5.42 7.06 6.34
C GLY A 60 4.65 7.32 7.63
N ILE A 61 4.79 8.51 8.22
CA ILE A 61 4.09 8.89 9.46
C ILE A 61 2.57 8.91 9.24
N PHE A 62 2.08 9.60 8.22
CA PHE A 62 0.63 9.69 7.95
C PHE A 62 0.06 8.33 7.51
N GLY A 63 0.81 7.53 6.76
CA GLY A 63 0.43 6.16 6.43
C GLY A 63 0.23 5.30 7.68
N PHE A 64 1.17 5.37 8.62
CA PHE A 64 1.04 4.68 9.90
C PHE A 64 -0.14 5.20 10.71
N LEU A 65 -0.21 6.53 10.92
CA LEU A 65 -1.22 7.16 11.78
C LEU A 65 -2.64 6.93 11.27
N SER A 66 -2.88 6.94 9.96
CA SER A 66 -4.21 6.78 9.38
C SER A 66 -4.87 5.47 9.80
N PHE A 67 -4.20 4.33 9.58
CA PHE A 67 -4.74 3.03 9.98
C PHE A 67 -4.62 2.76 11.47
N PHE A 68 -3.58 3.27 12.12
CA PHE A 68 -3.43 3.17 13.57
C PHE A 68 -4.57 3.86 14.32
N LEU A 69 -4.93 5.09 13.95
CA LEU A 69 -6.03 5.84 14.57
C LEU A 69 -7.38 5.14 14.35
N VAL A 70 -7.64 4.67 13.12
CA VAL A 70 -8.88 3.93 12.84
C VAL A 70 -8.94 2.65 13.67
N ASN A 71 -7.84 1.88 13.73
CA ASN A 71 -7.78 0.66 14.54
C ASN A 71 -7.91 0.96 16.04
N PHE A 72 -7.27 2.00 16.53
CA PHE A 72 -7.36 2.45 17.92
C PHE A 72 -8.81 2.83 18.29
N MET A 73 -9.49 3.63 17.47
CA MET A 73 -10.88 4.01 17.68
C MET A 73 -11.82 2.81 17.63
N TYR A 74 -11.60 1.91 16.66
CA TYR A 74 -12.39 0.68 16.56
C TYR A 74 -12.20 -0.22 17.79
N ARG A 75 -10.97 -0.37 18.29
CA ARG A 75 -10.63 -1.12 19.49
C ARG A 75 -11.29 -0.56 20.75
N LEU A 76 -11.33 0.78 20.86
CA LEU A 76 -12.04 1.43 21.98
C LEU A 76 -13.54 1.12 21.96
N TRP A 77 -14.13 1.06 20.77
CA TRP A 77 -15.58 0.86 20.64
C TRP A 77 -15.99 -0.62 20.67
N ARG A 78 -15.26 -1.47 19.95
CA ARG A 78 -15.62 -2.89 19.75
C ARG A 78 -14.80 -3.86 20.57
N LYS A 79 -13.78 -3.42 21.29
CA LYS A 79 -12.82 -4.25 22.07
C LYS A 79 -12.15 -5.35 21.22
N ARG A 80 -12.01 -5.13 19.92
CA ARG A 80 -11.37 -6.02 18.94
C ARG A 80 -10.56 -5.15 17.97
N ASP A 81 -9.52 -5.72 17.39
CA ASP A 81 -8.75 -5.04 16.36
C ASP A 81 -9.53 -5.02 15.04
N GLY A 82 -9.55 -3.88 14.37
CA GLY A 82 -10.22 -3.68 13.07
C GLY A 82 -9.29 -3.99 11.89
N PHE A 83 -8.00 -3.67 12.03
CA PHE A 83 -6.95 -3.95 11.05
C PHE A 83 -5.83 -4.78 11.65
N GLY A 84 -5.18 -5.60 10.82
CA GLY A 84 -3.95 -6.27 11.18
C GLY A 84 -2.81 -5.26 11.44
N GLY A 85 -1.99 -5.51 12.45
CA GLY A 85 -0.81 -4.66 12.70
C GLY A 85 0.14 -4.58 11.49
N GLY A 86 0.13 -5.61 10.64
CA GLY A 86 0.90 -5.65 9.40
C GLY A 86 0.42 -4.64 8.36
N ASP A 87 -0.91 -4.50 8.17
CA ASP A 87 -1.50 -3.55 7.21
C ASP A 87 -1.15 -2.09 7.55
N ILE A 88 -1.10 -1.77 8.86
CA ILE A 88 -0.70 -0.45 9.35
C ILE A 88 0.74 -0.13 8.93
N LYS A 89 1.65 -1.11 9.10
CA LYS A 89 3.06 -0.98 8.73
C LYS A 89 3.26 -0.97 7.22
N LEU A 90 2.50 -1.79 6.48
CA LEU A 90 2.51 -1.80 5.02
C LEU A 90 2.10 -0.44 4.45
N LEU A 91 1.02 0.16 4.97
CA LEU A 91 0.60 1.48 4.52
C LEU A 91 1.62 2.58 4.86
N ALA A 92 2.32 2.46 6.00
CA ALA A 92 3.45 3.33 6.31
C ALA A 92 4.59 3.18 5.29
N GLY A 93 4.90 1.93 4.91
CA GLY A 93 5.87 1.65 3.85
C GLY A 93 5.46 2.27 2.52
N LEU A 94 4.22 2.07 2.08
CA LEU A 94 3.71 2.68 0.85
C LEU A 94 3.78 4.21 0.89
N GLY A 95 3.46 4.82 2.04
CA GLY A 95 3.60 6.25 2.26
C GLY A 95 5.04 6.75 2.11
N SER A 96 6.03 5.98 2.59
CA SER A 96 7.45 6.34 2.44
C SER A 96 7.94 6.26 0.98
N TRP A 97 7.31 5.44 0.12
CA TRP A 97 7.65 5.34 -1.31
C TRP A 97 6.93 6.34 -2.20
N PHE A 98 5.69 6.70 -1.86
CA PHE A 98 4.82 7.49 -2.74
C PHE A 98 4.43 8.85 -2.15
N GLY A 99 4.76 9.11 -0.89
CA GLY A 99 4.40 10.35 -0.21
C GLY A 99 2.94 10.41 0.27
N VAL A 100 2.62 11.50 0.98
CA VAL A 100 1.31 11.68 1.65
C VAL A 100 0.15 11.70 0.66
N MET A 101 0.30 12.38 -0.48
CA MET A 101 -0.79 12.57 -1.46
C MET A 101 -1.26 11.24 -2.09
N SER A 102 -0.38 10.26 -2.17
CA SER A 102 -0.70 8.94 -2.72
C SER A 102 -1.44 8.03 -1.74
N LEU A 103 -1.45 8.32 -0.44
CA LEU A 103 -2.12 7.50 0.56
C LEU A 103 -3.63 7.45 0.36
N MET A 104 -4.26 8.58 0.06
CA MET A 104 -5.71 8.65 -0.19
C MET A 104 -6.14 7.73 -1.33
N PRO A 105 -5.60 7.86 -2.56
CA PRO A 105 -5.98 6.96 -3.65
C PRO A 105 -5.65 5.49 -3.33
N ILE A 106 -4.54 5.18 -2.66
CA ILE A 106 -4.20 3.81 -2.24
C ILE A 106 -5.29 3.23 -1.34
N ILE A 107 -5.72 3.97 -0.30
CA ILE A 107 -6.74 3.51 0.64
C ILE A 107 -8.09 3.33 -0.06
N ILE A 108 -8.49 4.28 -0.90
CA ILE A 108 -9.78 4.22 -1.61
C ILE A 108 -9.79 3.02 -2.57
N ILE A 109 -8.79 2.89 -3.42
CA ILE A 109 -8.72 1.80 -4.40
C ILE A 109 -8.66 0.44 -3.70
N SER A 110 -7.83 0.28 -2.65
CA SER A 110 -7.76 -0.98 -1.91
C SER A 110 -9.09 -1.36 -1.26
N SER A 111 -9.80 -0.38 -0.70
CA SER A 111 -11.12 -0.60 -0.09
C SER A 111 -12.17 -1.01 -1.14
N VAL A 112 -12.20 -0.34 -2.30
CA VAL A 112 -13.09 -0.69 -3.40
C VAL A 112 -12.80 -2.10 -3.92
N LEU A 113 -11.52 -2.44 -4.12
CA LEU A 113 -11.10 -3.78 -4.56
C LEU A 113 -11.52 -4.86 -3.55
N ALA A 114 -11.34 -4.61 -2.25
CA ALA A 114 -11.73 -5.53 -1.20
C ALA A 114 -13.25 -5.76 -1.16
N ILE A 115 -14.03 -4.69 -1.27
CA ILE A 115 -15.50 -4.75 -1.30
C ILE A 115 -15.97 -5.52 -2.55
N PHE A 116 -15.40 -5.21 -3.71
CA PHE A 116 -15.75 -5.86 -4.98
C PHE A 116 -15.43 -7.36 -4.94
N PHE A 117 -14.23 -7.72 -4.46
CA PHE A 117 -13.83 -9.12 -4.29
C PHE A 117 -14.77 -9.88 -3.34
N THR A 118 -15.08 -9.29 -2.19
CA THR A 118 -16.01 -9.88 -1.21
C THR A 118 -17.39 -10.04 -1.81
N GLY A 119 -17.89 -9.05 -2.54
CA GLY A 119 -19.17 -9.12 -3.23
C GLY A 119 -19.25 -10.27 -4.23
N ILE A 120 -18.20 -10.45 -5.05
CA ILE A 120 -18.12 -11.58 -6.00
C ILE A 120 -18.16 -12.92 -5.24
N MET A 121 -17.39 -13.05 -4.17
CA MET A 121 -17.34 -14.30 -3.38
C MET A 121 -18.70 -14.64 -2.76
N LEU A 122 -19.46 -13.65 -2.32
CA LEU A 122 -20.82 -13.84 -1.82
C LEU A 122 -21.80 -14.30 -2.90
N VAL A 123 -21.72 -13.69 -4.10
CA VAL A 123 -22.60 -14.05 -5.24
C VAL A 123 -22.31 -15.46 -5.75
N LEU A 124 -21.03 -15.88 -5.78
CA LEU A 124 -20.63 -17.22 -6.21
C LEU A 124 -20.99 -18.33 -5.22
N GLY A 125 -21.69 -18.01 -4.12
CA GLY A 125 -22.19 -19.03 -3.16
C GLY A 125 -21.08 -19.73 -2.38
N ASN A 126 -19.84 -19.23 -2.46
CA ASN A 126 -18.79 -19.71 -1.59
C ASN A 126 -19.21 -19.42 -0.15
N LYS A 127 -19.13 -20.44 0.74
CA LYS A 127 -19.44 -20.31 2.17
C LYS A 127 -18.46 -19.37 2.90
N TYR A 128 -18.12 -18.26 2.29
CA TYR A 128 -17.40 -17.18 2.95
C TYR A 128 -18.36 -16.58 3.98
N LYS A 129 -18.24 -17.03 5.22
CA LYS A 129 -18.94 -16.36 6.32
C LYS A 129 -18.41 -14.93 6.34
N MET A 130 -19.29 -13.95 6.46
CA MET A 130 -18.93 -12.53 6.65
C MET A 130 -18.00 -12.28 7.85
N THR A 131 -17.72 -13.32 8.64
CA THR A 131 -16.79 -13.34 9.78
C THR A 131 -15.42 -13.91 9.44
N SER A 132 -15.18 -14.37 8.21
CA SER A 132 -13.84 -14.85 7.81
C SER A 132 -12.90 -13.65 7.64
N MET A 133 -11.70 -13.75 8.19
CA MET A 133 -10.66 -12.74 7.99
C MET A 133 -10.35 -12.64 6.50
N LEU A 134 -10.42 -11.42 5.95
CA LEU A 134 -10.00 -11.13 4.58
C LEU A 134 -8.58 -10.57 4.64
N PRO A 135 -7.63 -11.14 3.88
CA PRO A 135 -6.31 -10.54 3.80
C PRO A 135 -6.44 -9.19 3.09
N PHE A 136 -6.19 -8.09 3.80
CA PHE A 136 -6.31 -6.74 3.24
C PHE A 136 -5.02 -6.30 2.53
N GLY A 137 -3.87 -6.84 2.93
CA GLY A 137 -2.57 -6.56 2.34
C GLY A 137 -2.49 -6.70 0.83
N PRO A 138 -3.03 -7.77 0.21
CA PRO A 138 -3.04 -7.92 -1.23
C PRO A 138 -3.75 -6.78 -1.97
N PHE A 139 -4.83 -6.24 -1.41
CA PHE A 139 -5.54 -5.11 -2.01
C PHE A 139 -4.74 -3.80 -1.86
N LEU A 140 -4.01 -3.63 -0.74
CA LEU A 140 -3.07 -2.52 -0.59
C LEU A 140 -1.93 -2.60 -1.61
N VAL A 141 -1.36 -3.79 -1.82
CA VAL A 141 -0.32 -4.00 -2.83
C VAL A 141 -0.85 -3.69 -4.23
N LEU A 142 -2.01 -4.24 -4.62
CA LEU A 142 -2.60 -3.98 -5.93
C LEU A 142 -2.91 -2.50 -6.14
N SER A 143 -3.46 -1.82 -5.14
CA SER A 143 -3.74 -0.39 -5.21
C SER A 143 -2.47 0.45 -5.38
N ALA A 144 -1.39 0.08 -4.67
CA ALA A 144 -0.09 0.72 -4.81
C ALA A 144 0.50 0.56 -6.22
N LEU A 145 0.34 -0.62 -6.84
CA LEU A 145 0.74 -0.86 -8.23
C LEU A 145 -0.06 0.00 -9.23
N ILE A 146 -1.38 0.15 -9.00
CA ILE A 146 -2.23 1.02 -9.83
C ILE A 146 -1.79 2.48 -9.70
N VAL A 147 -1.54 2.94 -8.48
CA VAL A 147 -1.06 4.32 -8.23
C VAL A 147 0.32 4.54 -8.86
N TYR A 148 1.24 3.57 -8.72
CA TYR A 148 2.54 3.62 -9.39
C TYR A 148 2.40 3.72 -10.90
N ALA A 149 1.59 2.86 -11.51
CA ALA A 149 1.35 2.87 -12.95
C ALA A 149 0.78 4.23 -13.42
N ASN A 150 -0.12 4.81 -12.66
CA ASN A 150 -0.68 6.12 -12.94
C ASN A 150 0.40 7.21 -12.88
N LEU A 151 1.19 7.27 -11.81
CA LEU A 151 2.29 8.22 -11.66
C LEU A 151 3.32 8.08 -12.79
N TYR A 152 3.65 6.85 -13.17
CA TYR A 152 4.58 6.57 -14.27
C TYR A 152 4.02 7.01 -15.62
N LEU A 153 2.73 6.73 -15.90
CA LEU A 153 2.07 7.17 -17.14
C LEU A 153 2.01 8.69 -17.25
N TYR A 154 1.76 9.40 -16.12
CA TYR A 154 1.81 10.87 -16.10
C TYR A 154 3.21 11.43 -16.34
N SER A 155 4.25 10.70 -16.00
CA SER A 155 5.64 11.13 -16.25
C SER A 155 6.07 10.96 -17.71
N LEU A 156 5.34 10.16 -18.51
CA LEU A 156 5.62 9.97 -19.93
C LEU A 156 5.25 11.23 -20.74
N PRO A 157 6.18 11.78 -21.55
CA PRO A 157 5.94 13.02 -22.30
C PRO A 157 4.75 12.94 -23.26
N MET A 158 4.36 11.75 -23.72
CA MET A 158 3.22 11.54 -24.61
C MET A 158 1.86 11.77 -23.93
N MET A 159 1.74 11.49 -22.63
CA MET A 159 0.48 11.69 -21.89
C MET A 159 0.30 13.13 -21.40
N ARG A 160 1.37 13.88 -21.19
CA ARG A 160 1.29 15.33 -20.89
C ARG A 160 0.53 16.11 -21.97
N PHE A 161 0.59 15.65 -23.22
CA PHE A 161 -0.09 16.30 -24.34
C PHE A 161 -1.61 16.16 -24.28
N PHE A 162 -2.14 15.09 -23.69
CA PHE A 162 -3.59 14.85 -23.58
C PHE A 162 -4.28 15.57 -22.41
N TYR A 163 -3.52 16.05 -21.42
CA TYR A 163 -4.09 16.70 -20.23
C TYR A 163 -3.90 18.23 -20.22
N VAL A 164 -3.27 18.80 -21.24
CA VAL A 164 -3.11 20.26 -21.42
C VAL A 164 -4.14 20.82 -22.42
N LEU A 165 -4.96 19.97 -23.02
CA LEU A 165 -6.13 20.34 -23.84
C LEU A 165 -7.43 20.20 -23.03
#